data_0170ede11d0c83dbe363e7399fd3519f
#
_entry.id   0170ede11d0c83dbe363e7399fd3519f
#
_cell.length_a   1.000
_cell.length_b   1.000
_cell.length_c   1.000
_cell.angle_alpha   90.00
_cell.angle_beta   90.00
_cell.angle_gamma   90.00
#
_symmetry.space_group_name_H-M   'P 1'
#
loop_
_entity.id
_entity.type
_entity.pdbx_description
1 polymer ?
#
loop_
_entity_poly.entity_id
_entity_poly.type
_entity_poly.pdbx_seq_one_letter_code
_entity_poly.pdbx_strand_id
1 'polypeptide(L)'
;TYWYDLKIFIKMKFKIDNLQYCNWSRKVFEINREAGLDAVHVTIVYHEDFDEFLIEVQKWKRLFDDNSDLIFLGKNFKDIEKAHKENKTAIFFGFQNCSPIEDDINLVEKVHELGCRFMQLTYNNQSLLATGCYEKIDSGVTNFGREVIKEMNRVGVVVDMSHSAEKSTLDAIEISEKPIAITHANPS
;
A
#
# COMPACT_ATOMS: atom_id res chain seq x y z
N THR A 1 3.80 -16.64 -35.60
CA THR A 1 4.64 -15.91 -34.60
C THR A 1 3.80 -15.35 -33.44
N TYR A 2 2.54 -14.96 -33.68
CA TYR A 2 1.63 -14.40 -32.63
C TYR A 2 1.19 -15.40 -31.55
N TRP A 3 1.20 -16.71 -31.81
CA TRP A 3 0.79 -17.73 -30.85
C TRP A 3 1.87 -18.12 -29.82
N TYR A 4 3.15 -17.82 -30.09
CA TYR A 4 4.23 -18.06 -29.12
C TYR A 4 4.27 -17.00 -28.04
N ASP A 5 3.95 -15.76 -28.37
CA ASP A 5 3.92 -14.65 -27.39
C ASP A 5 2.74 -14.76 -26.40
N LEU A 6 1.59 -15.29 -26.85
CA LEU A 6 0.45 -15.53 -25.94
C LEU A 6 0.72 -16.63 -24.89
N LYS A 7 1.57 -17.61 -25.20
CA LYS A 7 1.95 -18.66 -24.23
C LYS A 7 2.91 -18.17 -23.15
N ILE A 8 3.68 -17.14 -23.40
CA ILE A 8 4.59 -16.53 -22.42
C ILE A 8 3.78 -15.68 -21.42
N PHE A 9 2.74 -14.99 -21.87
CA PHE A 9 1.84 -14.21 -20.99
C PHE A 9 0.97 -15.07 -20.06
N ILE A 10 0.72 -16.33 -20.37
CA ILE A 10 -0.11 -17.23 -19.54
C ILE A 10 0.72 -17.90 -18.41
N LYS A 11 2.05 -17.77 -18.38
CA LYS A 11 2.92 -18.64 -17.59
C LYS A 11 3.31 -18.13 -16.20
N MET A 12 2.97 -16.90 -15.83
CA MET A 12 3.20 -16.39 -14.46
C MET A 12 1.92 -15.74 -13.92
N LYS A 13 1.05 -16.54 -13.33
CA LYS A 13 -0.09 -16.04 -12.56
C LYS A 13 0.37 -15.84 -11.13
N PHE A 14 0.84 -14.64 -10.81
CA PHE A 14 1.01 -14.26 -9.41
C PHE A 14 -0.35 -14.16 -8.74
N LYS A 15 -0.43 -14.67 -7.51
CA LYS A 15 -1.56 -14.44 -6.63
C LYS A 15 -1.21 -13.33 -5.65
N ILE A 16 -1.96 -12.25 -5.71
CA ILE A 16 -1.72 -11.06 -4.90
C ILE A 16 -3.01 -10.73 -4.15
N ASP A 17 -2.91 -10.55 -2.85
CA ASP A 17 -3.98 -9.96 -2.05
C ASP A 17 -3.66 -8.49 -1.79
N ASN A 18 -4.52 -7.61 -2.29
CA ASN A 18 -4.23 -6.18 -2.30
C ASN A 18 -4.64 -5.45 -1.02
N LEU A 19 -5.14 -6.13 -0.03
CA LEU A 19 -5.19 -5.66 1.35
C LEU A 19 -5.54 -6.77 2.33
N GLN A 20 -4.66 -6.99 3.31
CA GLN A 20 -4.96 -7.78 4.50
C GLN A 20 -4.74 -6.98 5.77
N TYR A 21 -5.64 -7.15 6.73
CA TYR A 21 -5.49 -6.70 8.09
C TYR A 21 -6.01 -7.76 9.06
N CYS A 22 -5.15 -8.23 9.95
CA CYS A 22 -5.49 -9.29 10.91
C CYS A 22 -4.49 -9.31 12.09
N ASN A 23 -4.72 -10.19 13.04
CA ASN A 23 -3.75 -10.49 14.09
C ASN A 23 -2.63 -11.37 13.50
N TRP A 24 -1.53 -10.73 13.12
CA TRP A 24 -0.41 -11.36 12.45
C TRP A 24 0.26 -12.42 13.33
N SER A 25 0.44 -13.59 12.74
CA SER A 25 1.08 -14.73 13.41
C SER A 25 1.62 -15.69 12.35
N ARG A 26 2.54 -16.59 12.76
CA ARG A 26 3.04 -17.65 11.89
C ARG A 26 1.91 -18.42 11.19
N LYS A 27 0.82 -18.71 11.92
CA LYS A 27 -0.33 -19.45 11.34
C LYS A 27 -0.98 -18.70 10.16
N VAL A 28 -1.07 -17.38 10.22
CA VAL A 28 -1.59 -16.55 9.10
C VAL A 28 -0.65 -16.65 7.89
N PHE A 29 0.67 -16.58 8.11
CA PHE A 29 1.64 -16.68 7.03
C PHE A 29 1.65 -18.08 6.39
N GLU A 30 1.46 -19.13 7.16
CA GLU A 30 1.28 -20.50 6.66
C GLU A 30 0.02 -20.60 5.79
N ILE A 31 -1.12 -20.04 6.22
CA ILE A 31 -2.37 -20.01 5.44
C ILE A 31 -2.17 -19.24 4.13
N ASN A 32 -1.49 -18.10 4.15
CA ASN A 32 -1.18 -17.34 2.95
C ASN A 32 -0.32 -18.17 1.98
N ARG A 33 0.64 -18.97 2.49
CA ARG A 33 1.43 -19.88 1.66
C ARG A 33 0.61 -21.05 1.13
N GLU A 34 -0.25 -21.66 1.94
CA GLU A 34 -1.17 -22.72 1.50
C GLU A 34 -2.12 -22.23 0.39
N ALA A 35 -2.58 -20.97 0.48
CA ALA A 35 -3.36 -20.32 -0.58
C ALA A 35 -2.54 -19.97 -1.83
N GLY A 36 -1.19 -20.03 -1.74
CA GLY A 36 -0.26 -19.70 -2.82
C GLY A 36 -0.14 -18.21 -3.10
N LEU A 37 -0.30 -17.35 -2.07
CA LEU A 37 -0.14 -15.91 -2.22
C LEU A 37 1.33 -15.54 -2.38
N ASP A 38 1.70 -14.94 -3.51
CA ASP A 38 3.04 -14.46 -3.81
C ASP A 38 3.32 -13.10 -3.17
N ALA A 39 2.28 -12.29 -3.03
CA ALA A 39 2.37 -10.99 -2.38
C ALA A 39 1.09 -10.66 -1.60
N VAL A 40 1.27 -9.90 -0.52
CA VAL A 40 0.18 -9.35 0.29
C VAL A 40 0.51 -7.91 0.62
N HIS A 41 -0.42 -7.00 0.34
CA HIS A 41 -0.41 -5.64 0.87
C HIS A 41 -1.03 -5.67 2.26
N VAL A 42 -0.34 -5.12 3.25
CA VAL A 42 -0.79 -5.11 4.65
C VAL A 42 -0.92 -3.69 5.16
N THR A 43 -1.97 -3.43 5.92
CA THR A 43 -2.10 -2.18 6.66
C THR A 43 -1.25 -2.24 7.92
N ILE A 44 -0.36 -1.28 8.08
CA ILE A 44 0.47 -1.13 9.28
C ILE A 44 0.20 0.16 10.04
N VAL A 45 -0.58 1.07 9.45
CA VAL A 45 -0.97 2.36 10.02
C VAL A 45 -2.42 2.68 9.68
N TYR A 46 -3.16 3.21 10.66
CA TYR A 46 -4.47 3.85 10.49
C TYR A 46 -4.44 5.33 10.91
N HIS A 47 -4.11 5.60 12.17
CA HIS A 47 -4.12 6.95 12.76
C HIS A 47 -2.83 7.25 13.53
N GLU A 48 -1.91 6.29 13.52
CA GLU A 48 -0.61 6.41 14.14
C GLU A 48 0.16 7.58 13.53
N ASP A 49 0.89 8.32 14.34
CA ASP A 49 1.85 9.32 13.89
C ASP A 49 3.17 8.68 13.40
N PHE A 50 4.16 9.49 13.06
CA PHE A 50 5.43 8.98 12.54
C PHE A 50 6.19 8.13 13.57
N ASP A 51 6.21 8.54 14.84
CA ASP A 51 6.92 7.80 15.90
C ASP A 51 6.24 6.45 16.19
N GLU A 52 4.91 6.42 16.22
CA GLU A 52 4.12 5.20 16.35
C GLU A 52 4.31 4.27 15.15
N PHE A 53 4.37 4.81 13.92
CA PHE A 53 4.73 4.03 12.72
C PHE A 53 6.11 3.38 12.86
N LEU A 54 7.11 4.05 13.42
CA LEU A 54 8.42 3.44 13.67
C LEU A 54 8.33 2.22 14.59
N ILE A 55 7.42 2.25 15.58
CA ILE A 55 7.16 1.11 16.46
C ILE A 55 6.57 -0.06 15.67
N GLU A 56 5.61 0.20 14.78
CA GLU A 56 5.03 -0.84 13.91
C GLU A 56 6.08 -1.46 12.97
N VAL A 57 6.96 -0.64 12.39
CA VAL A 57 8.10 -1.14 11.58
C VAL A 57 8.99 -2.09 12.39
N GLN A 58 9.27 -1.78 13.67
CA GLN A 58 10.07 -2.66 14.53
C GLN A 58 9.35 -3.99 14.85
N LYS A 59 8.03 -3.96 15.05
CA LYS A 59 7.22 -5.18 15.21
C LYS A 59 7.31 -6.07 13.97
N TRP A 60 7.17 -5.48 12.77
CA TRP A 60 7.26 -6.20 11.52
C TRP A 60 8.67 -6.76 11.25
N LYS A 61 9.74 -6.06 11.64
CA LYS A 61 11.10 -6.61 11.56
C LYS A 61 11.22 -7.92 12.33
N ARG A 62 10.68 -7.99 13.55
CA ARG A 62 10.65 -9.23 14.35
C ARG A 62 9.84 -10.32 13.65
N LEU A 63 8.65 -9.98 13.09
CA LEU A 63 7.84 -10.95 12.34
C LEU A 63 8.61 -11.52 11.13
N PHE A 64 9.38 -10.70 10.41
CA PHE A 64 10.22 -11.17 9.30
C PHE A 64 11.36 -12.07 9.79
N ASP A 65 12.02 -11.71 10.87
CA ASP A 65 13.12 -12.53 11.44
C ASP A 65 12.59 -13.89 11.91
N ASP A 66 11.48 -13.91 12.66
CA ASP A 66 10.87 -15.11 13.22
C ASP A 66 10.23 -16.02 12.15
N ASN A 67 9.88 -15.48 10.98
CA ASN A 67 9.17 -16.19 9.90
C ASN A 67 9.88 -16.04 8.54
N SER A 68 11.20 -15.93 8.54
CA SER A 68 12.01 -15.70 7.34
C SER A 68 11.93 -16.84 6.31
N ASP A 69 11.44 -18.01 6.72
CA ASP A 69 11.12 -19.14 5.86
C ASP A 69 9.81 -18.95 5.05
N LEU A 70 8.89 -18.08 5.50
CA LEU A 70 7.57 -17.88 4.92
C LEU A 70 7.39 -16.51 4.25
N ILE A 71 7.94 -15.45 4.85
CA ILE A 71 7.70 -14.07 4.45
C ILE A 71 8.97 -13.22 4.40
N PHE A 72 8.91 -12.11 3.70
CA PHE A 72 9.90 -11.04 3.73
C PHE A 72 9.31 -9.71 3.25
N LEU A 73 9.99 -8.58 3.54
CA LEU A 73 9.55 -7.25 3.10
C LEU A 73 9.68 -7.11 1.58
N GLY A 74 8.54 -6.91 0.90
CA GLY A 74 8.46 -6.59 -0.52
C GLY A 74 8.60 -5.08 -0.77
N LYS A 75 9.37 -4.69 -1.78
CA LYS A 75 9.61 -3.30 -2.14
C LYS A 75 9.30 -2.99 -3.60
N ASN A 76 9.26 -4.00 -4.46
CA ASN A 76 9.06 -3.83 -5.90
C ASN A 76 8.63 -5.15 -6.55
N PHE A 77 8.34 -5.12 -7.86
CA PHE A 77 7.87 -6.28 -8.61
C PHE A 77 8.84 -7.47 -8.59
N LYS A 78 10.17 -7.23 -8.56
CA LYS A 78 11.16 -8.33 -8.48
C LYS A 78 11.05 -9.12 -7.18
N ASP A 79 10.55 -8.49 -6.12
CA ASP A 79 10.30 -9.18 -4.86
C ASP A 79 9.10 -10.13 -4.97
N ILE A 80 8.10 -9.82 -5.80
CA ILE A 80 6.99 -10.73 -6.12
C ILE A 80 7.51 -11.94 -6.91
N GLU A 81 8.36 -11.71 -7.91
CA GLU A 81 9.00 -12.80 -8.67
C GLU A 81 9.88 -13.68 -7.77
N LYS A 82 10.62 -13.05 -6.84
CA LYS A 82 11.43 -13.75 -5.86
C LYS A 82 10.56 -14.60 -4.93
N ALA A 83 9.49 -14.03 -4.38
CA ALA A 83 8.55 -14.71 -3.51
C ALA A 83 7.97 -15.97 -4.19
N HIS A 84 7.53 -15.83 -5.45
CA HIS A 84 7.02 -16.94 -6.25
C HIS A 84 8.06 -18.06 -6.42
N LYS A 85 9.30 -17.70 -6.76
CA LYS A 85 10.40 -18.67 -6.96
C LYS A 85 10.82 -19.38 -5.68
N GLU A 86 10.83 -18.66 -4.56
CA GLU A 86 11.26 -19.18 -3.26
C GLU A 86 10.12 -19.82 -2.45
N ASN A 87 8.89 -19.85 -2.99
CA ASN A 87 7.69 -20.30 -2.30
C ASN A 87 7.46 -19.53 -0.98
N LYS A 88 7.65 -18.21 -1.00
CA LYS A 88 7.40 -17.28 0.11
C LYS A 88 6.32 -16.27 -0.27
N THR A 89 5.92 -15.42 0.67
CA THR A 89 5.04 -14.30 0.43
C THR A 89 5.78 -12.99 0.68
N ALA A 90 5.84 -12.11 -0.33
CA ALA A 90 6.34 -10.75 -0.17
C ALA A 90 5.29 -9.88 0.50
N ILE A 91 5.63 -9.23 1.60
CA ILE A 91 4.73 -8.35 2.36
C ILE A 91 5.03 -6.91 1.99
N PHE A 92 4.02 -6.19 1.45
CA PHE A 92 4.09 -4.78 1.09
C PHE A 92 3.38 -3.94 2.14
N PHE A 93 4.08 -2.97 2.71
CA PHE A 93 3.51 -2.06 3.69
C PHE A 93 2.64 -1.00 3.05
N GLY A 94 1.48 -0.75 3.64
CA GLY A 94 0.59 0.34 3.28
C GLY A 94 -0.07 0.99 4.47
N PHE A 95 -0.56 2.20 4.24
CA PHE A 95 -1.24 3.03 5.21
C PHE A 95 -2.70 3.21 4.79
N GLN A 96 -3.63 2.96 5.71
CA GLN A 96 -5.04 3.33 5.52
C GLN A 96 -5.34 4.75 6.04
N ASN A 97 -4.35 5.61 6.04
CA ASN A 97 -4.43 7.05 6.30
C ASN A 97 -3.07 7.67 5.94
N CYS A 98 -2.98 8.99 6.03
CA CYS A 98 -1.75 9.75 5.81
C CYS A 98 -1.12 10.29 7.10
N SER A 99 -1.62 9.91 8.27
CA SER A 99 -1.21 10.48 9.57
C SER A 99 0.31 10.49 9.82
N PRO A 100 1.11 9.45 9.41
CA PRO A 100 2.56 9.51 9.59
C PRO A 100 3.28 10.60 8.78
N ILE A 101 2.61 11.25 7.83
CA ILE A 101 3.20 12.37 7.08
C ILE A 101 3.09 13.67 7.87
N GLU A 102 2.15 13.74 8.82
CA GLU A 102 1.91 14.93 9.63
C GLU A 102 1.74 16.17 8.73
N ASP A 103 2.48 17.24 8.96
CA ASP A 103 2.55 18.43 8.10
C ASP A 103 3.95 18.59 7.45
N ASP A 104 4.77 17.52 7.43
CA ASP A 104 6.14 17.51 6.87
C ASP A 104 6.24 16.62 5.65
N ILE A 105 6.32 17.21 4.46
CA ILE A 105 6.47 16.51 3.19
C ILE A 105 7.70 15.60 3.11
N ASN A 106 8.77 15.90 3.87
CA ASN A 106 9.98 15.07 3.89
C ASN A 106 9.74 13.70 4.51
N LEU A 107 8.65 13.53 5.27
CA LEU A 107 8.26 12.24 5.84
C LEU A 107 7.78 11.26 4.76
N VAL A 108 7.34 11.71 3.58
CA VAL A 108 6.97 10.84 2.45
C VAL A 108 8.16 9.98 2.00
N GLU A 109 9.33 10.58 1.85
CA GLU A 109 10.55 9.83 1.49
C GLU A 109 10.98 8.89 2.62
N LYS A 110 10.93 9.33 3.88
CA LYS A 110 11.29 8.51 5.04
C LYS A 110 10.40 7.26 5.17
N VAL A 111 9.07 7.40 5.03
CA VAL A 111 8.18 6.23 5.09
C VAL A 111 8.41 5.28 3.92
N HIS A 112 8.73 5.80 2.72
CA HIS A 112 9.12 4.97 1.58
C HIS A 112 10.40 4.18 1.86
N GLU A 113 11.45 4.80 2.41
CA GLU A 113 12.71 4.15 2.78
C GLU A 113 12.48 3.02 3.79
N LEU A 114 11.55 3.22 4.73
CA LEU A 114 11.12 2.24 5.73
C LEU A 114 10.22 1.13 5.18
N GLY A 115 9.84 1.19 3.91
CA GLY A 115 9.15 0.10 3.23
C GLY A 115 7.71 0.38 2.82
N CYS A 116 7.14 1.54 3.14
CA CYS A 116 5.81 1.93 2.68
C CYS A 116 5.76 1.98 1.14
N ARG A 117 4.72 1.37 0.54
CA ARG A 117 4.51 1.34 -0.92
C ARG A 117 3.12 1.81 -1.33
N PHE A 118 2.18 1.83 -0.41
CA PHE A 118 0.83 2.32 -0.61
C PHE A 118 0.48 3.29 0.51
N MET A 119 -0.16 4.42 0.18
CA MET A 119 -0.67 5.35 1.18
C MET A 119 -1.99 5.92 0.73
N GLN A 120 -3.02 5.75 1.57
CA GLN A 120 -4.29 6.44 1.40
C GLN A 120 -4.16 7.88 1.84
N LEU A 121 -4.86 8.78 1.13
CA LEU A 121 -4.87 10.20 1.49
C LEU A 121 -5.81 10.48 2.66
N THR A 122 -6.79 9.59 2.90
CA THR A 122 -7.82 9.74 3.94
C THR A 122 -8.23 8.40 4.51
N TYR A 123 -8.81 8.41 5.71
CA TYR A 123 -9.58 7.29 6.25
C TYR A 123 -10.96 7.80 6.71
N ASN A 124 -11.98 7.69 5.85
CA ASN A 124 -13.36 8.11 6.02
C ASN A 124 -13.57 9.62 6.19
N ASN A 125 -12.83 10.29 7.04
CA ASN A 125 -13.00 11.70 7.39
C ASN A 125 -12.01 12.59 6.64
N GLN A 126 -12.16 13.91 6.81
CA GLN A 126 -11.21 14.89 6.29
C GLN A 126 -9.82 14.69 6.90
N SER A 127 -8.79 14.63 6.05
CA SER A 127 -7.38 14.66 6.44
C SER A 127 -6.73 16.00 6.08
N LEU A 128 -5.44 16.15 6.37
CA LEU A 128 -4.66 17.28 5.86
C LEU A 128 -4.51 17.27 4.33
N LEU A 129 -4.70 16.10 3.68
CA LEU A 129 -4.42 15.92 2.26
C LEU A 129 -5.69 15.97 1.39
N ALA A 130 -6.80 15.42 1.86
CA ALA A 130 -8.01 15.28 1.05
C ALA A 130 -9.27 15.07 1.89
N THR A 131 -10.42 15.15 1.26
CA THR A 131 -11.72 14.86 1.86
C THR A 131 -12.02 13.37 1.82
N GLY A 132 -12.42 12.81 2.97
CA GLY A 132 -12.82 11.41 3.11
C GLY A 132 -14.27 11.15 2.70
N CYS A 133 -14.60 9.87 2.45
CA CYS A 133 -15.92 9.47 1.89
C CYS A 133 -17.11 9.65 2.85
N TYR A 134 -16.91 9.90 4.14
CA TYR A 134 -17.99 10.18 5.11
C TYR A 134 -18.27 11.66 5.29
N GLU A 135 -17.49 12.54 4.67
CA GLU A 135 -17.73 13.97 4.77
C GLU A 135 -18.96 14.40 3.96
N LYS A 136 -19.72 15.33 4.51
CA LYS A 136 -20.92 15.90 3.84
C LYS A 136 -20.58 16.81 2.69
N ILE A 137 -19.43 17.48 2.75
CA ILE A 137 -18.94 18.41 1.75
C ILE A 137 -17.61 17.91 1.25
N ASP A 138 -17.57 17.52 -0.01
CA ASP A 138 -16.34 17.08 -0.66
C ASP A 138 -15.60 18.31 -1.25
N SER A 139 -14.56 18.73 -0.55
CA SER A 139 -13.69 19.84 -0.97
C SER A 139 -12.57 19.41 -1.92
N GLY A 140 -12.39 18.10 -2.11
CA GLY A 140 -11.31 17.54 -2.94
C GLY A 140 -9.97 17.49 -2.22
N VAL A 141 -8.89 17.47 -3.02
CA VAL A 141 -7.50 17.44 -2.54
C VAL A 141 -7.06 18.84 -2.13
N THR A 142 -6.42 18.95 -0.95
CA THR A 142 -5.86 20.21 -0.43
C THR A 142 -4.61 20.64 -1.21
N ASN A 143 -4.15 21.89 -1.01
CA ASN A 143 -2.87 22.33 -1.59
C ASN A 143 -1.70 21.47 -1.08
N PHE A 144 -1.68 21.13 0.21
CA PHE A 144 -0.66 20.24 0.77
C PHE A 144 -0.79 18.82 0.20
N GLY A 145 -2.01 18.30 0.07
CA GLY A 145 -2.27 17.00 -0.57
C GLY A 145 -1.74 16.92 -1.99
N ARG A 146 -1.84 18.01 -2.77
CA ARG A 146 -1.30 18.10 -4.12
C ARG A 146 0.22 17.93 -4.14
N GLU A 147 0.93 18.58 -3.24
CA GLU A 147 2.39 18.45 -3.14
C GLU A 147 2.79 17.05 -2.63
N VAL A 148 2.07 16.48 -1.68
CA VAL A 148 2.28 15.12 -1.19
C VAL A 148 2.07 14.08 -2.30
N ILE A 149 1.04 14.20 -3.14
CA ILE A 149 0.83 13.29 -4.30
C ILE A 149 2.02 13.33 -5.24
N LYS A 150 2.56 14.51 -5.57
CA LYS A 150 3.74 14.64 -6.42
C LYS A 150 4.96 13.98 -5.79
N GLU A 151 5.16 14.17 -4.50
CA GLU A 151 6.26 13.57 -3.76
C GLU A 151 6.12 12.04 -3.68
N MET A 152 4.91 11.51 -3.44
CA MET A 152 4.62 10.08 -3.53
C MET A 152 4.99 9.52 -4.91
N ASN A 153 4.65 10.23 -5.99
CA ASN A 153 5.02 9.84 -7.36
C ASN A 153 6.54 9.84 -7.56
N ARG A 154 7.25 10.83 -6.99
CA ARG A 154 8.71 10.95 -7.07
C ARG A 154 9.41 9.76 -6.43
N VAL A 155 9.00 9.42 -5.20
CA VAL A 155 9.67 8.36 -4.42
C VAL A 155 9.17 6.96 -4.78
N GLY A 156 7.98 6.82 -5.36
CA GLY A 156 7.40 5.53 -5.75
C GLY A 156 6.45 4.92 -4.72
N VAL A 157 5.73 5.75 -3.97
CA VAL A 157 4.58 5.34 -3.15
C VAL A 157 3.31 5.45 -4.00
N VAL A 158 2.50 4.41 -4.05
CA VAL A 158 1.22 4.39 -4.77
C VAL A 158 0.20 5.20 -4.00
N VAL A 159 -0.46 6.14 -4.69
CA VAL A 159 -1.59 6.90 -4.15
C VAL A 159 -2.82 5.99 -4.15
N ASP A 160 -3.33 5.67 -2.96
CA ASP A 160 -4.53 4.85 -2.78
C ASP A 160 -5.71 5.73 -2.39
N MET A 161 -6.77 5.69 -3.19
CA MET A 161 -7.98 6.51 -3.01
C MET A 161 -9.13 5.75 -2.33
N SER A 162 -8.87 4.57 -1.78
CA SER A 162 -9.81 3.91 -0.88
C SER A 162 -10.15 4.85 0.29
N HIS A 163 -11.41 4.86 0.74
CA HIS A 163 -11.93 5.76 1.79
C HIS A 163 -11.95 7.25 1.45
N SER A 164 -11.61 7.65 0.23
CA SER A 164 -11.67 9.05 -0.21
C SER A 164 -13.01 9.39 -0.86
N ALA A 165 -13.39 10.67 -0.81
CA ALA A 165 -14.56 11.18 -1.49
C ALA A 165 -14.35 11.26 -3.02
N GLU A 166 -15.43 11.40 -3.78
CA GLU A 166 -15.42 11.36 -5.25
C GLU A 166 -14.51 12.44 -5.84
N LYS A 167 -14.74 13.72 -5.44
CA LYS A 167 -13.94 14.83 -5.94
C LYS A 167 -12.46 14.68 -5.57
N SER A 168 -12.15 14.22 -4.33
CA SER A 168 -10.78 13.92 -3.91
C SER A 168 -10.14 12.89 -4.82
N THR A 169 -10.89 11.86 -5.23
CA THR A 169 -10.41 10.82 -6.15
C THR A 169 -10.16 11.38 -7.55
N LEU A 170 -11.08 12.18 -8.10
CA LEU A 170 -10.93 12.81 -9.40
C LEU A 170 -9.76 13.80 -9.41
N ASP A 171 -9.66 14.66 -8.37
CA ASP A 171 -8.53 15.58 -8.22
C ASP A 171 -7.19 14.82 -8.16
N ALA A 172 -7.12 13.68 -7.44
CA ALA A 172 -5.91 12.86 -7.35
C ALA A 172 -5.52 12.24 -8.71
N ILE A 173 -6.51 11.81 -9.52
CA ILE A 173 -6.27 11.31 -10.89
C ILE A 173 -5.66 12.41 -11.77
N GLU A 174 -6.13 13.65 -11.66
CA GLU A 174 -5.61 14.77 -12.43
C GLU A 174 -4.22 15.23 -11.98
N ILE A 175 -3.93 15.11 -10.68
CA ILE A 175 -2.64 15.56 -10.11
C ILE A 175 -1.55 14.51 -10.32
N SER A 176 -1.89 13.23 -10.19
CA SER A 176 -0.91 12.14 -10.19
C SER A 176 -0.34 11.88 -11.58
N GLU A 177 0.99 11.84 -11.69
CA GLU A 177 1.71 11.43 -12.91
C GLU A 177 1.85 9.91 -13.03
N LYS A 178 1.41 9.17 -12.02
CA LYS A 178 1.45 7.71 -11.96
C LYS A 178 0.03 7.17 -11.76
N PRO A 179 -0.23 5.89 -12.12
CA PRO A 179 -1.50 5.27 -11.80
C PRO A 179 -1.81 5.36 -10.31
N ILE A 180 -3.03 5.73 -9.98
CA ILE A 180 -3.57 5.62 -8.61
C ILE A 180 -4.16 4.22 -8.40
N ALA A 181 -4.43 3.85 -7.15
CA ALA A 181 -5.12 2.63 -6.80
C ALA A 181 -6.40 2.93 -6.01
N ILE A 182 -7.33 1.98 -6.07
CA ILE A 182 -8.41 1.78 -5.09
C ILE A 182 -8.25 0.34 -4.66
N THR A 183 -7.57 0.14 -3.53
CA THR A 183 -7.17 -1.21 -3.09
C THR A 183 -8.33 -2.02 -2.54
N HIS A 184 -9.33 -1.33 -1.98
CA HIS A 184 -10.55 -1.94 -1.46
C HIS A 184 -11.70 -0.93 -1.50
N ALA A 185 -12.83 -1.36 -2.05
CA ALA A 185 -14.08 -0.60 -2.08
C ALA A 185 -15.26 -1.53 -2.38
N ASN A 186 -16.46 -1.13 -1.97
CA ASN A 186 -17.68 -1.75 -2.45
C ASN A 186 -18.15 -1.00 -3.71
N PRO A 187 -18.61 -1.69 -4.75
CA PRO A 187 -19.27 -1.04 -5.88
C PRO A 187 -20.57 -0.38 -5.41
N SER A 188 -20.86 0.81 -5.93
CA SER A 188 -22.10 1.55 -5.71
C SER A 188 -23.25 0.94 -6.52
#